data_1e1347ffed0415de75f367dccfb6626e
#
_entry.id   1e1347ffed0415de75f367dccfb6626e
#
_cell.length_a   1.000
_cell.length_b   1.000
_cell.length_c   1.000
_cell.angle_alpha   90.00
_cell.angle_beta   90.00
_cell.angle_gamma   90.00
#
_symmetry.space_group_name_H-M   'P 1'
#
loop_
_entity.id
_entity.type
_entity.pdbx_description
1 polymer ?
#
loop_
_entity_poly.entity_id
_entity_poly.type
_entity_poly.pdbx_seq_one_letter_code
_entity_poly.pdbx_strand_id
1 'polypeptide(L)'
;MQYILNAPETINATIDLPASKSISNRALIINALAGNGIMPDNLSDCDDTEVILDALRDMPDTIDIKAAGTAMRFMTAYLAVTPGTHLLTGTERMKQRPIKVLVEALRYLGADISYEGNEGYPPLRINGKKLEGGSIEIPGDVSSQYISALLMVAPVMEKGLELKLSGDIISRPYIDLTLCTMIDFGAEAEWLGSDTIKVEPKPYSPRPYFIENDWSAASYWYEMLAINGNEESEIKLTGLTDGSRQGDSAVKYLFSMLGIKTIFETREPGVPTTVTLKRISMASDRLDYDFINQPDMVQTFVVCCCMMNRPFCFTGLSSLRIKETDRIEALKTEMRKLGYVIEETSPGELRWDGTRCEPEPGAAINTYEDHRMAMAFAPAAIKIPGLRINEPQVVSKSYPNFWLDLTRAGFAIGEEAGA
;
A
#
# COMPACT_ATOMS: atom_id res chain seq x y z
N MET A 1 -14.93 19.08 4.47
CA MET A 1 -15.99 18.04 4.39
C MET A 1 -15.70 17.01 5.46
N GLN A 2 -16.72 16.58 6.17
CA GLN A 2 -16.64 15.61 7.25
C GLN A 2 -17.76 14.57 7.07
N TYR A 3 -17.44 13.28 7.27
CA TYR A 3 -18.45 12.22 7.32
C TYR A 3 -18.75 11.82 8.76
N ILE A 4 -20.05 11.50 9.01
CA ILE A 4 -20.54 10.96 10.27
C ILE A 4 -21.02 9.54 10.00
N LEU A 5 -20.46 8.58 10.72
CA LEU A 5 -20.64 7.16 10.47
C LEU A 5 -21.47 6.49 11.57
N ASN A 6 -22.46 5.71 11.17
CA ASN A 6 -23.19 4.80 12.04
C ASN A 6 -23.23 3.42 11.41
N ALA A 7 -22.77 2.42 12.15
CA ALA A 7 -22.71 1.06 11.70
C ALA A 7 -24.03 0.31 11.91
N PRO A 8 -24.34 -0.70 11.08
CA PRO A 8 -25.45 -1.62 11.32
C PRO A 8 -25.10 -2.60 12.45
N GLU A 9 -26.13 -3.19 13.06
CA GLU A 9 -25.95 -4.24 14.07
C GLU A 9 -25.38 -5.53 13.48
N THR A 10 -25.83 -5.88 12.29
CA THR A 10 -25.38 -7.06 11.53
C THR A 10 -24.84 -6.61 10.18
N ILE A 11 -23.66 -7.13 9.80
CA ILE A 11 -23.01 -6.82 8.53
C ILE A 11 -23.10 -8.03 7.60
N ASN A 12 -23.94 -7.93 6.56
CA ASN A 12 -24.08 -8.94 5.53
C ASN A 12 -23.91 -8.30 4.16
N ALA A 13 -22.75 -8.51 3.54
CA ALA A 13 -22.41 -7.83 2.29
C ALA A 13 -21.56 -8.71 1.36
N THR A 14 -21.75 -8.49 0.06
CA THR A 14 -20.81 -8.95 -0.97
C THR A 14 -20.15 -7.73 -1.56
N ILE A 15 -18.83 -7.66 -1.46
CA ILE A 15 -18.02 -6.51 -1.87
C ILE A 15 -17.11 -6.93 -3.03
N ASP A 16 -17.22 -6.19 -4.09
CA ASP A 16 -16.28 -6.28 -5.21
C ASP A 16 -15.10 -5.34 -4.90
N LEU A 17 -14.01 -5.94 -4.42
CA LEU A 17 -12.83 -5.17 -4.00
C LEU A 17 -12.17 -4.48 -5.20
N PRO A 18 -11.54 -3.31 -5.01
CA PRO A 18 -10.74 -2.70 -6.05
C PRO A 18 -9.58 -3.62 -6.43
N ALA A 19 -9.14 -3.52 -7.66
CA ALA A 19 -7.93 -4.20 -8.11
C ALA A 19 -6.69 -3.69 -7.36
N SER A 20 -5.68 -4.56 -7.19
CA SER A 20 -4.48 -4.22 -6.46
C SER A 20 -3.71 -3.06 -7.09
N LYS A 21 -3.66 -1.92 -6.40
CA LYS A 21 -2.84 -0.77 -6.77
C LYS A 21 -1.37 -1.15 -6.94
N SER A 22 -0.85 -1.97 -6.02
CA SER A 22 0.56 -2.37 -6.02
C SER A 22 0.93 -3.22 -7.22
N ILE A 23 0.04 -4.10 -7.68
CA ILE A 23 0.24 -4.90 -8.89
C ILE A 23 0.03 -4.02 -10.13
N SER A 24 -1.05 -3.23 -10.18
CA SER A 24 -1.38 -2.35 -11.31
C SER A 24 -0.23 -1.43 -11.68
N ASN A 25 0.34 -0.74 -10.69
CA ASN A 25 1.44 0.20 -10.93
C ASN A 25 2.71 -0.49 -11.47
N ARG A 26 3.01 -1.72 -11.01
CA ARG A 26 4.13 -2.51 -11.54
C ARG A 26 3.85 -3.00 -12.95
N ALA A 27 2.69 -3.57 -13.17
CA ALA A 27 2.28 -4.11 -14.46
C ALA A 27 2.25 -3.02 -15.54
N LEU A 28 1.82 -1.79 -15.22
CA LEU A 28 1.83 -0.66 -16.16
C LEU A 28 3.25 -0.28 -16.58
N ILE A 29 4.19 -0.13 -15.64
CA ILE A 29 5.59 0.21 -15.96
C ILE A 29 6.24 -0.91 -16.79
N ILE A 30 6.05 -2.17 -16.37
CA ILE A 30 6.63 -3.33 -17.08
C ILE A 30 6.02 -3.47 -18.48
N ASN A 31 4.69 -3.29 -18.60
CA ASN A 31 4.01 -3.31 -19.90
C ASN A 31 4.49 -2.20 -20.84
N ALA A 32 4.75 -0.99 -20.32
CA ALA A 32 5.33 0.09 -21.09
C ALA A 32 6.75 -0.25 -21.57
N LEU A 33 7.58 -0.84 -20.72
CA LEU A 33 8.92 -1.32 -21.09
C LEU A 33 8.89 -2.51 -22.07
N ALA A 34 7.80 -3.29 -22.07
CA ALA A 34 7.57 -4.37 -23.02
C ALA A 34 7.05 -3.88 -24.40
N GLY A 35 6.82 -2.59 -24.59
CA GLY A 35 6.36 -2.00 -25.85
C GLY A 35 4.84 -1.78 -25.94
N ASN A 36 4.13 -1.70 -24.83
CA ASN A 36 2.67 -1.39 -24.72
C ASN A 36 1.76 -2.27 -25.61
N GLY A 37 2.09 -3.56 -25.74
CA GLY A 37 1.37 -4.43 -26.68
C GLY A 37 -0.06 -4.76 -26.25
N ILE A 38 -0.28 -5.03 -24.95
CA ILE A 38 -1.57 -5.49 -24.42
C ILE A 38 -1.75 -4.85 -23.04
N MET A 39 -2.81 -4.04 -22.87
CA MET A 39 -3.11 -3.43 -21.58
C MET A 39 -3.47 -4.51 -20.55
N PRO A 40 -2.94 -4.47 -19.32
CA PRO A 40 -3.36 -5.38 -18.27
C PRO A 40 -4.86 -5.25 -17.95
N ASP A 41 -5.52 -6.38 -17.73
CA ASP A 41 -6.93 -6.45 -17.36
C ASP A 41 -7.12 -6.20 -15.86
N ASN A 42 -8.26 -5.64 -15.48
CA ASN A 42 -8.63 -5.32 -14.11
C ASN A 42 -7.64 -4.34 -13.44
N LEU A 43 -7.30 -3.26 -14.12
CA LEU A 43 -6.48 -2.19 -13.54
C LEU A 43 -7.21 -1.50 -12.39
N SER A 44 -6.46 -1.09 -11.36
CA SER A 44 -6.99 -0.24 -10.29
C SER A 44 -7.41 1.13 -10.84
N ASP A 45 -8.58 1.58 -10.42
CA ASP A 45 -9.19 2.89 -10.74
C ASP A 45 -8.82 3.99 -9.75
N CYS A 46 -7.79 3.78 -8.92
CA CYS A 46 -7.34 4.73 -7.91
C CYS A 46 -6.41 5.81 -8.48
N ASP A 47 -6.39 6.97 -7.82
CA ASP A 47 -5.57 8.14 -8.22
C ASP A 47 -4.11 7.78 -8.51
N ASP A 48 -3.49 6.94 -7.67
CA ASP A 48 -2.08 6.54 -7.82
C ASP A 48 -1.82 5.76 -9.11
N THR A 49 -2.80 4.99 -9.61
CA THR A 49 -2.68 4.23 -10.86
C THR A 49 -3.03 5.09 -12.07
N GLU A 50 -4.06 5.93 -11.96
CA GLU A 50 -4.47 6.83 -13.04
C GLU A 50 -3.36 7.78 -13.46
N VAL A 51 -2.63 8.38 -12.50
CA VAL A 51 -1.52 9.30 -12.85
C VAL A 51 -0.37 8.60 -13.58
N ILE A 52 -0.12 7.31 -13.33
CA ILE A 52 0.86 6.52 -14.10
C ILE A 52 0.33 6.26 -15.51
N LEU A 53 -0.93 5.83 -15.61
CA LEU A 53 -1.56 5.53 -16.89
C LEU A 53 -1.57 6.75 -17.81
N ASP A 54 -1.97 7.92 -17.29
CA ASP A 54 -1.98 9.18 -18.04
C ASP A 54 -0.57 9.59 -18.44
N ALA A 55 0.40 9.50 -17.52
CA ALA A 55 1.79 9.83 -17.81
C ALA A 55 2.37 8.93 -18.93
N LEU A 56 2.11 7.63 -18.88
CA LEU A 56 2.59 6.67 -19.91
C LEU A 56 1.91 6.84 -21.25
N ARG A 57 0.63 7.25 -21.27
CA ARG A 57 -0.14 7.48 -22.52
C ARG A 57 0.32 8.75 -23.22
N ASP A 58 0.47 9.84 -22.50
CA ASP A 58 0.62 11.17 -23.06
C ASP A 58 2.08 11.65 -23.11
N MET A 59 2.96 11.09 -22.25
CA MET A 59 4.38 11.44 -22.11
C MET A 59 4.66 12.94 -22.23
N PRO A 60 3.98 13.82 -21.44
CA PRO A 60 4.13 15.26 -21.56
C PRO A 60 5.50 15.74 -21.05
N ASP A 61 5.92 16.94 -21.46
CA ASP A 61 7.18 17.55 -20.99
C ASP A 61 7.23 17.71 -19.46
N THR A 62 6.06 17.99 -18.85
CA THR A 62 5.89 18.04 -17.40
C THR A 62 4.89 17.00 -16.95
N ILE A 63 5.35 16.08 -16.12
CA ILE A 63 4.56 14.99 -15.55
C ILE A 63 4.29 15.31 -14.07
N ASP A 64 3.03 15.64 -13.75
CA ASP A 64 2.58 15.87 -12.38
C ASP A 64 1.92 14.60 -11.83
N ILE A 65 2.64 13.88 -10.96
CA ILE A 65 2.14 12.66 -10.31
C ILE A 65 1.31 12.96 -9.04
N LYS A 66 0.98 14.21 -8.79
CA LYS A 66 0.20 14.66 -7.63
C LYS A 66 0.80 14.14 -6.31
N ALA A 67 0.01 13.40 -5.50
CA ALA A 67 0.43 12.82 -4.23
C ALA A 67 0.87 11.34 -4.31
N ALA A 68 0.99 10.78 -5.52
CA ALA A 68 1.25 9.36 -5.76
C ALA A 68 2.74 9.00 -5.56
N GLY A 69 3.06 8.52 -4.36
CA GLY A 69 4.45 8.18 -4.00
C GLY A 69 5.06 7.07 -4.84
N THR A 70 4.28 6.04 -5.16
CA THR A 70 4.72 4.93 -6.03
C THR A 70 4.98 5.45 -7.44
N ALA A 71 4.09 6.30 -7.97
CA ALA A 71 4.26 6.91 -9.29
C ALA A 71 5.54 7.73 -9.38
N MET A 72 5.85 8.55 -8.36
CA MET A 72 7.11 9.33 -8.32
C MET A 72 8.33 8.41 -8.49
N ARG A 73 8.40 7.30 -7.75
CA ARG A 73 9.57 6.40 -7.77
C ARG A 73 9.66 5.60 -9.06
N PHE A 74 8.55 5.04 -9.49
CA PHE A 74 8.50 4.20 -10.68
C PHE A 74 8.73 5.00 -11.96
N MET A 75 8.09 6.17 -12.08
CA MET A 75 8.30 7.07 -13.23
C MET A 75 9.73 7.63 -13.26
N THR A 76 10.36 7.91 -12.11
CA THR A 76 11.77 8.32 -12.09
C THR A 76 12.67 7.29 -12.78
N ALA A 77 12.51 6.00 -12.44
CA ALA A 77 13.31 4.94 -13.06
C ALA A 77 12.91 4.71 -14.53
N TYR A 78 11.62 4.70 -14.84
CA TYR A 78 11.10 4.52 -16.20
C TYR A 78 11.61 5.61 -17.15
N LEU A 79 11.50 6.86 -16.76
CA LEU A 79 11.96 8.01 -17.56
C LEU A 79 13.48 8.01 -17.73
N ALA A 80 14.24 7.51 -16.76
CA ALA A 80 15.70 7.43 -16.85
C ALA A 80 16.18 6.50 -17.98
N VAL A 81 15.41 5.44 -18.31
CA VAL A 81 15.74 4.47 -19.38
C VAL A 81 15.00 4.74 -20.70
N THR A 82 14.03 5.67 -20.71
CA THR A 82 13.19 5.95 -21.88
C THR A 82 13.64 7.24 -22.54
N PRO A 83 14.00 7.26 -23.83
CA PRO A 83 14.45 8.48 -24.51
C PRO A 83 13.45 9.63 -24.40
N GLY A 84 13.91 10.81 -24.03
CA GLY A 84 13.13 12.03 -23.86
C GLY A 84 13.63 12.86 -22.69
N THR A 85 13.15 14.10 -22.59
CA THR A 85 13.45 15.01 -21.47
C THR A 85 12.16 15.41 -20.79
N HIS A 86 12.03 15.10 -19.52
CA HIS A 86 10.81 15.34 -18.75
C HIS A 86 11.10 16.02 -17.41
N LEU A 87 10.18 16.87 -16.98
CA LEU A 87 10.11 17.39 -15.62
C LEU A 87 9.10 16.54 -14.83
N LEU A 88 9.58 15.81 -13.83
CA LEU A 88 8.73 15.01 -12.95
C LEU A 88 8.49 15.77 -11.64
N THR A 89 7.22 16.05 -11.33
CA THR A 89 6.82 16.86 -10.17
C THR A 89 5.60 16.26 -9.46
N GLY A 90 5.10 16.93 -8.42
CA GLY A 90 3.91 16.56 -7.66
C GLY A 90 3.50 17.66 -6.70
N THR A 91 2.58 17.35 -5.79
CA THR A 91 2.10 18.29 -4.76
C THR A 91 3.24 18.82 -3.87
N GLU A 92 2.99 19.90 -3.13
CA GLU A 92 3.99 20.45 -2.18
C GLU A 92 4.42 19.42 -1.15
N ARG A 93 3.51 18.56 -0.69
CA ARG A 93 3.86 17.44 0.20
C ARG A 93 4.78 16.42 -0.49
N MET A 94 4.54 16.11 -1.78
CA MET A 94 5.41 15.21 -2.55
C MET A 94 6.81 15.77 -2.70
N LYS A 95 6.97 17.07 -2.88
CA LYS A 95 8.28 17.76 -2.96
C LYS A 95 9.07 17.70 -1.65
N GLN A 96 8.45 17.28 -0.54
CA GLN A 96 9.10 17.08 0.76
C GLN A 96 9.40 15.59 1.05
N ARG A 97 9.01 14.68 0.17
CA ARG A 97 9.29 13.24 0.32
C ARG A 97 10.63 12.90 -0.32
N PRO A 98 11.56 12.26 0.44
CA PRO A 98 12.90 12.00 -0.08
C PRO A 98 12.89 11.04 -1.26
N ILE A 99 13.83 11.25 -2.20
CA ILE A 99 14.05 10.39 -3.36
C ILE A 99 15.56 10.20 -3.66
N LYS A 100 16.42 10.76 -2.81
CA LYS A 100 17.86 10.80 -3.01
C LYS A 100 18.47 9.45 -3.32
N VAL A 101 18.15 8.43 -2.51
CA VAL A 101 18.72 7.08 -2.67
C VAL A 101 18.46 6.50 -4.06
N LEU A 102 17.25 6.65 -4.59
CA LEU A 102 16.92 6.19 -5.94
C LEU A 102 17.66 6.98 -7.02
N VAL A 103 17.71 8.30 -6.89
CA VAL A 103 18.37 9.16 -7.87
C VAL A 103 19.88 8.89 -7.91
N GLU A 104 20.53 8.73 -6.76
CA GLU A 104 21.95 8.42 -6.68
C GLU A 104 22.25 7.04 -7.27
N ALA A 105 21.42 6.03 -6.98
CA ALA A 105 21.54 4.70 -7.56
C ALA A 105 21.41 4.75 -9.10
N LEU A 106 20.41 5.45 -9.63
CA LEU A 106 20.21 5.59 -11.08
C LEU A 106 21.37 6.36 -11.73
N ARG A 107 21.86 7.45 -11.10
CA ARG A 107 23.04 8.19 -11.58
C ARG A 107 24.29 7.32 -11.62
N TYR A 108 24.52 6.50 -10.60
CA TYR A 108 25.63 5.55 -10.57
C TYR A 108 25.55 4.55 -11.73
N LEU A 109 24.33 4.12 -12.11
CA LEU A 109 24.07 3.25 -13.26
C LEU A 109 24.08 4.00 -14.60
N GLY A 110 24.37 5.30 -14.60
CA GLY A 110 24.56 6.11 -15.79
C GLY A 110 23.42 7.06 -16.14
N ALA A 111 22.35 7.20 -15.33
CA ALA A 111 21.24 8.10 -15.61
C ALA A 111 21.63 9.59 -15.53
N ASP A 112 20.95 10.40 -16.35
CA ASP A 112 21.06 11.86 -16.34
C ASP A 112 19.81 12.45 -15.68
N ILE A 113 19.92 12.74 -14.37
CA ILE A 113 18.84 13.27 -13.54
C ILE A 113 19.37 14.46 -12.76
N SER A 114 18.66 15.58 -12.75
CA SER A 114 18.97 16.76 -11.93
C SER A 114 17.77 17.13 -11.04
N TYR A 115 18.06 17.75 -9.89
CA TYR A 115 17.05 18.33 -9.02
C TYR A 115 16.76 19.77 -9.49
N GLU A 116 15.49 20.11 -9.63
CA GLU A 116 15.06 21.47 -9.98
C GLU A 116 14.77 22.34 -8.72
N GLY A 117 14.90 21.74 -7.55
CA GLY A 117 14.69 22.40 -6.25
C GLY A 117 15.74 21.93 -5.23
N ASN A 118 15.28 21.51 -4.08
CA ASN A 118 16.15 21.00 -3.01
C ASN A 118 16.77 19.66 -3.41
N GLU A 119 18.09 19.53 -3.17
CA GLU A 119 18.79 18.27 -3.42
C GLU A 119 18.19 17.12 -2.59
N GLY A 120 17.95 15.99 -3.25
CA GLY A 120 17.34 14.80 -2.62
C GLY A 120 15.82 14.76 -2.69
N TYR A 121 15.17 15.80 -3.26
CA TYR A 121 13.71 15.94 -3.33
C TYR A 121 13.24 16.34 -4.72
N PRO A 122 11.99 15.95 -5.10
CA PRO A 122 11.39 16.45 -6.34
C PRO A 122 11.23 18.00 -6.30
N PRO A 123 11.11 18.68 -7.46
CA PRO A 123 10.99 18.14 -8.83
C PRO A 123 12.31 17.63 -9.40
N LEU A 124 12.21 16.71 -10.35
CA LEU A 124 13.35 16.11 -11.05
C LEU A 124 13.28 16.40 -12.54
N ARG A 125 14.38 16.87 -13.14
CA ARG A 125 14.56 16.86 -14.59
C ARG A 125 15.30 15.59 -14.97
N ILE A 126 14.74 14.83 -15.88
CA ILE A 126 15.24 13.52 -16.28
C ILE A 126 15.45 13.52 -17.79
N ASN A 127 16.70 13.29 -18.21
CA ASN A 127 17.07 13.10 -19.61
C ASN A 127 17.27 11.61 -19.84
N GLY A 128 16.22 10.94 -20.35
CA GLY A 128 16.20 9.52 -20.53
C GLY A 128 17.14 9.04 -21.62
N LYS A 129 17.85 7.95 -21.35
CA LYS A 129 18.79 7.32 -22.28
C LYS A 129 19.00 5.85 -21.91
N LYS A 130 19.63 5.10 -22.79
CA LYS A 130 20.04 3.73 -22.46
C LYS A 130 21.09 3.73 -21.34
N LEU A 131 20.83 2.98 -20.27
CA LEU A 131 21.74 2.87 -19.13
C LEU A 131 22.66 1.65 -19.28
N GLU A 132 23.85 1.76 -18.73
CA GLU A 132 24.83 0.66 -18.74
C GLU A 132 24.41 -0.49 -17.81
N GLY A 133 23.88 -0.17 -16.63
CA GLY A 133 23.58 -1.17 -15.61
C GLY A 133 24.85 -1.64 -14.86
N GLY A 134 24.82 -2.83 -14.27
CA GLY A 134 25.92 -3.44 -13.55
C GLY A 134 25.62 -3.71 -12.09
N SER A 135 26.64 -3.71 -11.21
CA SER A 135 26.47 -4.00 -9.78
C SER A 135 26.39 -2.74 -8.95
N ILE A 136 25.47 -2.72 -7.98
CA ILE A 136 25.31 -1.63 -7.00
C ILE A 136 24.88 -2.17 -5.64
N GLU A 137 25.30 -1.51 -4.57
CA GLU A 137 24.82 -1.76 -3.21
C GLU A 137 23.99 -0.56 -2.72
N ILE A 138 22.82 -0.82 -2.14
CA ILE A 138 21.98 0.18 -1.47
C ILE A 138 21.49 -0.37 -0.12
N PRO A 139 21.13 0.50 0.86
CA PRO A 139 20.53 0.03 2.10
C PRO A 139 19.25 -0.74 1.87
N GLY A 140 19.02 -1.83 2.61
CA GLY A 140 17.79 -2.64 2.55
C GLY A 140 16.63 -2.06 3.38
N ASP A 141 16.93 -1.17 4.32
CA ASP A 141 15.98 -0.50 5.19
C ASP A 141 15.34 0.76 4.58
N VAL A 142 15.64 1.03 3.30
CA VAL A 142 14.94 2.06 2.53
C VAL A 142 13.60 1.58 2.00
N SER A 143 12.81 2.51 1.45
CA SER A 143 11.53 2.16 0.82
C SER A 143 11.72 1.08 -0.25
N SER A 144 10.96 -0.03 -0.14
CA SER A 144 10.91 -1.07 -1.17
C SER A 144 10.49 -0.55 -2.56
N GLN A 145 9.91 0.65 -2.63
CA GLN A 145 9.61 1.33 -3.90
C GLN A 145 10.88 1.72 -4.67
N TYR A 146 11.99 2.06 -3.99
CA TYR A 146 13.27 2.35 -4.66
C TYR A 146 13.86 1.08 -5.26
N ILE A 147 13.86 0.00 -4.48
CA ILE A 147 14.32 -1.32 -4.91
C ILE A 147 13.50 -1.79 -6.11
N SER A 148 12.16 -1.76 -5.99
CA SER A 148 11.25 -2.13 -7.07
C SER A 148 11.46 -1.31 -8.35
N ALA A 149 11.67 0.00 -8.22
CA ALA A 149 11.91 0.89 -9.35
C ALA A 149 13.19 0.52 -10.12
N LEU A 150 14.29 0.25 -9.40
CA LEU A 150 15.56 -0.19 -10.00
C LEU A 150 15.41 -1.55 -10.69
N LEU A 151 14.75 -2.51 -10.03
CA LEU A 151 14.56 -3.86 -10.57
C LEU A 151 13.76 -3.84 -11.87
N MET A 152 12.64 -3.11 -11.92
CA MET A 152 11.76 -3.10 -13.10
C MET A 152 12.44 -2.56 -14.37
N VAL A 153 13.41 -1.66 -14.24
CA VAL A 153 14.12 -1.10 -15.40
C VAL A 153 15.41 -1.87 -15.74
N ALA A 154 15.86 -2.76 -14.87
CA ALA A 154 17.07 -3.53 -15.05
C ALA A 154 17.11 -4.41 -16.32
N PRO A 155 16.01 -5.08 -16.74
CA PRO A 155 16.02 -5.90 -17.96
C PRO A 155 16.31 -5.12 -19.25
N VAL A 156 16.11 -3.79 -19.27
CA VAL A 156 16.38 -2.96 -20.45
C VAL A 156 17.74 -2.24 -20.39
N MET A 157 18.51 -2.42 -19.31
CA MET A 157 19.89 -1.96 -19.20
C MET A 157 20.85 -2.89 -19.98
N GLU A 158 22.01 -2.37 -20.40
CA GLU A 158 22.97 -3.14 -21.22
C GLU A 158 23.54 -4.37 -20.52
N LYS A 159 23.83 -4.26 -19.22
CA LYS A 159 24.41 -5.33 -18.40
C LYS A 159 23.46 -5.92 -17.38
N GLY A 160 22.17 -5.54 -17.43
CA GLY A 160 21.22 -5.88 -16.38
C GLY A 160 21.59 -5.21 -15.05
N LEU A 161 21.28 -5.87 -13.93
CA LEU A 161 21.54 -5.35 -12.60
C LEU A 161 21.88 -6.47 -11.61
N GLU A 162 22.95 -6.29 -10.83
CA GLU A 162 23.17 -7.02 -9.59
C GLU A 162 23.04 -6.06 -8.43
N LEU A 163 21.94 -6.21 -7.69
CA LEU A 163 21.57 -5.32 -6.61
C LEU A 163 21.78 -5.99 -5.26
N LYS A 164 22.76 -5.51 -4.51
CA LYS A 164 22.99 -5.94 -3.13
C LYS A 164 22.29 -4.99 -2.16
N LEU A 165 21.59 -5.56 -1.18
CA LEU A 165 20.87 -4.86 -0.14
C LEU A 165 21.60 -5.00 1.18
N SER A 166 22.11 -3.91 1.75
CA SER A 166 22.84 -3.95 3.03
C SER A 166 21.90 -3.69 4.22
N GLY A 167 22.20 -4.34 5.34
CA GLY A 167 21.39 -4.25 6.56
C GLY A 167 20.06 -5.03 6.49
N ASP A 168 19.09 -4.60 7.25
CA ASP A 168 17.77 -5.23 7.28
C ASP A 168 16.95 -4.90 6.03
N ILE A 169 16.31 -5.90 5.45
CA ILE A 169 15.45 -5.73 4.27
C ILE A 169 14.00 -5.58 4.74
N ILE A 170 13.47 -4.36 4.67
CA ILE A 170 12.08 -4.07 5.02
C ILE A 170 11.14 -4.28 3.83
N SER A 171 9.89 -4.65 4.13
CA SER A 171 8.84 -4.81 3.10
C SER A 171 9.25 -5.77 1.97
N ARG A 172 9.98 -6.84 2.29
CA ARG A 172 10.47 -7.84 1.33
C ARG A 172 9.37 -8.40 0.40
N PRO A 173 8.14 -8.68 0.86
CA PRO A 173 7.08 -9.17 -0.01
C PRO A 173 6.75 -8.26 -1.20
N TYR A 174 6.98 -6.94 -1.08
CA TYR A 174 6.79 -6.02 -2.22
C TYR A 174 7.92 -6.11 -3.24
N ILE A 175 9.13 -6.49 -2.80
CA ILE A 175 10.26 -6.79 -3.70
C ILE A 175 9.95 -8.09 -4.44
N ASP A 176 9.53 -9.13 -3.71
CA ASP A 176 9.16 -10.43 -4.28
C ASP A 176 7.99 -10.30 -5.27
N LEU A 177 6.97 -9.48 -4.95
CA LEU A 177 5.89 -9.15 -5.87
C LEU A 177 6.41 -8.52 -7.17
N THR A 178 7.41 -7.63 -7.07
CA THR A 178 8.04 -7.02 -8.25
C THR A 178 8.75 -8.07 -9.10
N LEU A 179 9.58 -8.92 -8.49
CA LEU A 179 10.29 -9.99 -9.18
C LEU A 179 9.31 -10.95 -9.87
N CYS A 180 8.26 -11.38 -9.17
CA CYS A 180 7.23 -12.23 -9.74
C CYS A 180 6.55 -11.59 -10.96
N THR A 181 6.18 -10.31 -10.86
CA THR A 181 5.56 -9.59 -11.99
C THR A 181 6.54 -9.48 -13.17
N MET A 182 7.82 -9.17 -12.92
CA MET A 182 8.87 -9.12 -13.94
C MET A 182 9.04 -10.47 -14.65
N ILE A 183 9.09 -11.56 -13.88
CA ILE A 183 9.22 -12.95 -14.42
C ILE A 183 7.99 -13.31 -15.24
N ASP A 184 6.80 -12.94 -14.80
CA ASP A 184 5.58 -13.14 -15.57
C ASP A 184 5.65 -12.46 -16.95
N PHE A 185 6.31 -11.31 -17.08
CA PHE A 185 6.57 -10.61 -18.35
C PHE A 185 7.85 -11.09 -19.06
N GLY A 186 8.46 -12.18 -18.64
CA GLY A 186 9.56 -12.86 -19.31
C GLY A 186 10.97 -12.40 -18.93
N ALA A 187 11.12 -11.56 -17.90
CA ALA A 187 12.43 -11.24 -17.37
C ALA A 187 13.06 -12.44 -16.66
N GLU A 188 14.39 -12.46 -16.58
CA GLU A 188 15.17 -13.39 -15.77
C GLU A 188 15.69 -12.64 -14.56
N ALA A 189 15.12 -12.93 -13.39
CA ALA A 189 15.45 -12.27 -12.13
C ALA A 189 15.36 -13.26 -10.97
N GLU A 190 16.35 -13.25 -10.08
CA GLU A 190 16.41 -14.15 -8.94
C GLU A 190 17.17 -13.56 -7.73
N TRP A 191 16.89 -14.09 -6.56
CA TRP A 191 17.71 -13.85 -5.38
C TRP A 191 18.97 -14.75 -5.42
N LEU A 192 20.16 -14.13 -5.32
CA LEU A 192 21.42 -14.81 -5.11
C LEU A 192 21.76 -14.91 -3.62
N GLY A 193 20.93 -15.61 -2.84
CA GLY A 193 21.05 -15.66 -1.38
C GLY A 193 20.03 -14.79 -0.67
N SER A 194 20.39 -14.21 0.49
CA SER A 194 19.44 -13.48 1.34
C SER A 194 19.33 -11.99 1.03
N ASP A 195 20.34 -11.40 0.40
CA ASP A 195 20.55 -9.95 0.30
C ASP A 195 20.87 -9.43 -1.11
N THR A 196 21.06 -10.29 -2.08
CA THR A 196 21.49 -9.91 -3.44
C THR A 196 20.48 -10.39 -4.46
N ILE A 197 20.07 -9.50 -5.37
CA ILE A 197 19.14 -9.80 -6.47
C ILE A 197 19.89 -9.61 -7.78
N LYS A 198 19.79 -10.59 -8.67
CA LYS A 198 20.33 -10.53 -10.03
C LYS A 198 19.21 -10.43 -11.04
N VAL A 199 19.33 -9.51 -11.99
CA VAL A 199 18.43 -9.34 -13.13
C VAL A 199 19.26 -9.35 -14.41
N GLU A 200 18.97 -10.30 -15.29
CA GLU A 200 19.66 -10.41 -16.58
C GLU A 200 19.17 -9.34 -17.57
N PRO A 201 20.03 -8.91 -18.52
CA PRO A 201 19.66 -7.93 -19.55
C PRO A 201 18.79 -8.57 -20.63
N LYS A 202 17.58 -8.96 -20.25
CA LYS A 202 16.61 -9.62 -21.11
C LYS A 202 15.34 -8.81 -21.16
N PRO A 203 15.06 -8.09 -22.29
CA PRO A 203 13.88 -7.27 -22.43
C PRO A 203 12.58 -8.04 -22.18
N TYR A 204 11.58 -7.36 -21.65
CA TYR A 204 10.23 -7.90 -21.43
C TYR A 204 9.54 -8.31 -22.73
N SER A 205 8.56 -9.20 -22.61
CA SER A 205 7.68 -9.61 -23.71
C SER A 205 6.25 -9.18 -23.41
N PRO A 206 5.54 -8.53 -24.35
CA PRO A 206 4.13 -8.20 -24.20
C PRO A 206 3.29 -9.47 -23.98
N ARG A 207 2.35 -9.41 -23.02
CA ARG A 207 1.46 -10.53 -22.72
C ARG A 207 0.17 -10.07 -22.07
N PRO A 208 -0.94 -10.83 -22.19
CA PRO A 208 -2.11 -10.64 -21.33
C PRO A 208 -1.72 -10.82 -19.85
N TYR A 209 -2.18 -9.91 -19.00
CA TYR A 209 -1.92 -9.95 -17.57
C TYR A 209 -3.17 -9.49 -16.80
N PHE A 210 -3.64 -10.33 -15.90
CA PHE A 210 -4.79 -10.02 -15.05
C PHE A 210 -4.33 -9.55 -13.67
N ILE A 211 -4.90 -8.46 -13.17
CA ILE A 211 -4.60 -7.89 -11.86
C ILE A 211 -5.56 -8.49 -10.82
N GLU A 212 -5.01 -9.15 -9.81
CA GLU A 212 -5.76 -9.61 -8.64
C GLU A 212 -6.32 -8.42 -7.84
N ASN A 213 -7.45 -8.60 -7.15
CA ASN A 213 -8.00 -7.58 -6.26
C ASN A 213 -7.12 -7.38 -5.01
N ASP A 214 -7.30 -6.26 -4.33
CA ASP A 214 -6.35 -5.72 -3.34
C ASP A 214 -6.56 -6.33 -1.95
N TRP A 215 -5.55 -7.07 -1.46
CA TRP A 215 -5.55 -7.61 -0.10
C TRP A 215 -5.40 -6.54 1.00
N SER A 216 -4.80 -5.39 0.69
CA SER A 216 -4.80 -4.27 1.63
C SER A 216 -6.23 -3.73 1.81
N ALA A 217 -6.99 -3.60 0.72
CA ALA A 217 -8.40 -3.21 0.77
C ALA A 217 -9.26 -4.24 1.52
N ALA A 218 -8.97 -5.53 1.35
CA ALA A 218 -9.63 -6.61 2.09
C ALA A 218 -9.49 -6.43 3.61
N SER A 219 -8.35 -5.94 4.10
CA SER A 219 -8.05 -5.85 5.53
C SER A 219 -9.10 -5.06 6.33
N TYR A 220 -9.69 -4.02 5.74
CA TYR A 220 -10.72 -3.21 6.40
C TYR A 220 -12.04 -3.99 6.60
N TRP A 221 -12.35 -4.93 5.72
CA TRP A 221 -13.52 -5.79 5.82
C TRP A 221 -13.33 -6.89 6.87
N TYR A 222 -12.11 -7.42 6.98
CA TYR A 222 -11.73 -8.29 8.11
C TYR A 222 -11.87 -7.55 9.43
N GLU A 223 -11.37 -6.33 9.51
CA GLU A 223 -11.46 -5.47 10.68
C GLU A 223 -12.91 -5.22 11.10
N MET A 224 -13.77 -4.83 10.14
CA MET A 224 -15.21 -4.61 10.41
C MET A 224 -15.87 -5.82 11.04
N LEU A 225 -15.62 -7.01 10.49
CA LEU A 225 -16.21 -8.23 11.01
C LEU A 225 -15.65 -8.61 12.40
N ALA A 226 -14.35 -8.39 12.63
CA ALA A 226 -13.71 -8.63 13.93
C ALA A 226 -14.28 -7.71 15.02
N ILE A 227 -14.42 -6.41 14.74
CA ILE A 227 -14.96 -5.41 15.68
C ILE A 227 -16.46 -5.62 15.91
N ASN A 228 -17.23 -5.96 14.86
CA ASN A 228 -18.66 -6.17 14.96
C ASN A 228 -19.00 -7.26 15.97
N GLY A 229 -18.33 -8.39 15.91
CA GLY A 229 -18.45 -9.48 16.88
C GLY A 229 -19.75 -10.28 16.81
N ASN A 230 -20.68 -9.94 15.91
CA ASN A 230 -21.94 -10.66 15.71
C ASN A 230 -21.70 -11.92 14.87
N GLU A 231 -22.09 -13.10 15.39
CA GLU A 231 -21.92 -14.40 14.71
C GLU A 231 -22.81 -14.57 13.47
N GLU A 232 -23.88 -13.76 13.34
CA GLU A 232 -24.76 -13.75 12.18
C GLU A 232 -24.18 -12.90 11.01
N SER A 233 -23.13 -12.15 11.27
CA SER A 233 -22.47 -11.32 10.23
C SER A 233 -21.59 -12.17 9.32
N GLU A 234 -21.71 -11.93 8.02
CA GLU A 234 -20.93 -12.57 6.97
C GLU A 234 -20.54 -11.55 5.90
N ILE A 235 -19.27 -11.53 5.51
CA ILE A 235 -18.80 -10.68 4.42
C ILE A 235 -18.18 -11.55 3.33
N LYS A 236 -18.59 -11.33 2.08
CA LYS A 236 -18.00 -11.95 0.89
C LYS A 236 -17.18 -10.92 0.13
N LEU A 237 -15.95 -11.26 -0.19
CA LEU A 237 -15.00 -10.45 -0.94
C LEU A 237 -14.67 -11.13 -2.25
N THR A 238 -14.83 -10.44 -3.39
CA THR A 238 -14.58 -11.03 -4.71
C THR A 238 -13.18 -10.68 -5.23
N GLY A 239 -12.69 -11.48 -6.17
CA GLY A 239 -11.47 -11.20 -6.93
C GLY A 239 -10.14 -11.47 -6.22
N LEU A 240 -10.16 -12.14 -5.07
CA LEU A 240 -8.97 -12.54 -4.32
C LEU A 240 -8.52 -13.96 -4.72
N THR A 241 -7.23 -14.27 -4.55
CA THR A 241 -6.68 -15.60 -4.85
C THR A 241 -6.11 -16.28 -3.60
N ASP A 242 -6.27 -17.60 -3.49
CA ASP A 242 -5.49 -18.37 -2.51
C ASP A 242 -4.05 -18.50 -3.02
N GLY A 243 -3.08 -18.27 -2.12
CA GLY A 243 -1.65 -18.21 -2.52
C GLY A 243 -1.26 -16.91 -3.24
N SER A 244 -1.97 -15.81 -2.98
CA SER A 244 -1.64 -14.47 -3.50
C SER A 244 -0.17 -14.09 -3.27
N ARG A 245 0.41 -13.42 -4.23
CA ARG A 245 1.76 -12.83 -4.16
C ARG A 245 1.79 -11.49 -3.42
N GLN A 246 0.63 -10.93 -3.08
CA GLN A 246 0.54 -9.71 -2.27
C GLN A 246 0.93 -10.04 -0.82
N GLY A 247 1.92 -9.33 -0.26
CA GLY A 247 2.37 -9.53 1.13
C GLY A 247 1.25 -9.33 2.14
N ASP A 248 0.32 -8.44 1.83
CA ASP A 248 -0.84 -8.12 2.68
C ASP A 248 -1.89 -9.25 2.73
N SER A 249 -1.77 -10.29 1.90
CA SER A 249 -2.57 -11.51 2.03
C SER A 249 -2.35 -12.25 3.37
N ALA A 250 -1.29 -11.89 4.11
CA ALA A 250 -1.07 -12.30 5.49
C ALA A 250 -2.24 -11.92 6.42
N VAL A 251 -3.09 -10.95 6.04
CA VAL A 251 -4.30 -10.55 6.76
C VAL A 251 -5.16 -11.74 7.18
N LYS A 252 -5.32 -12.74 6.32
CA LYS A 252 -6.12 -13.94 6.60
C LYS A 252 -5.59 -14.73 7.80
N TYR A 253 -4.28 -14.77 8.00
CA TYR A 253 -3.65 -15.48 9.14
C TYR A 253 -3.73 -14.63 10.42
N LEU A 254 -3.45 -13.33 10.32
CA LEU A 254 -3.48 -12.42 11.45
C LEU A 254 -4.91 -12.28 12.01
N PHE A 255 -5.91 -12.11 11.14
CA PHE A 255 -7.29 -12.04 11.59
C PHE A 255 -7.86 -13.39 12.05
N SER A 256 -7.26 -14.52 11.67
CA SER A 256 -7.63 -15.80 12.27
C SER A 256 -7.34 -15.82 13.79
N MET A 257 -6.28 -15.16 14.24
CA MET A 257 -5.97 -14.94 15.66
C MET A 257 -6.97 -13.99 16.35
N LEU A 258 -7.63 -13.13 15.59
CA LEU A 258 -8.68 -12.22 16.07
C LEU A 258 -10.10 -12.80 15.87
N GLY A 259 -10.21 -14.09 15.55
CA GLY A 259 -11.47 -14.80 15.46
C GLY A 259 -12.21 -14.66 14.13
N ILE A 260 -11.51 -14.44 13.02
CA ILE A 260 -12.10 -14.40 11.68
C ILE A 260 -11.61 -15.59 10.85
N LYS A 261 -12.53 -16.40 10.38
CA LYS A 261 -12.28 -17.51 9.46
C LYS A 261 -12.40 -17.04 8.02
N THR A 262 -11.40 -17.38 7.20
CA THR A 262 -11.36 -17.15 5.76
C THR A 262 -11.70 -18.42 5.01
N ILE A 263 -12.70 -18.37 4.12
CA ILE A 263 -13.17 -19.52 3.33
C ILE A 263 -13.14 -19.13 1.86
N PHE A 264 -12.29 -19.79 1.07
CA PHE A 264 -12.19 -19.62 -0.38
C PHE A 264 -13.20 -20.54 -1.07
N GLU A 265 -13.95 -20.04 -2.05
CA GLU A 265 -14.85 -20.87 -2.89
C GLU A 265 -14.05 -21.82 -3.79
N THR A 266 -12.93 -21.36 -4.34
CA THR A 266 -11.93 -22.21 -4.99
C THR A 266 -10.54 -21.92 -4.43
N ARG A 267 -9.69 -22.95 -4.41
CA ARG A 267 -8.27 -22.84 -4.00
C ARG A 267 -7.32 -23.12 -5.15
N GLU A 268 -7.80 -22.99 -6.37
CA GLU A 268 -6.95 -23.10 -7.54
C GLU A 268 -5.97 -21.93 -7.57
N PRO A 269 -4.65 -22.18 -7.54
CA PRO A 269 -3.64 -21.12 -7.45
C PRO A 269 -3.74 -20.15 -8.64
N GLY A 270 -3.72 -18.85 -8.35
CA GLY A 270 -3.76 -17.79 -9.37
C GLY A 270 -5.15 -17.56 -9.99
N VAL A 271 -6.19 -18.27 -9.55
CA VAL A 271 -7.56 -18.06 -10.01
C VAL A 271 -8.30 -17.17 -9.02
N PRO A 272 -8.77 -15.99 -9.45
CA PRO A 272 -9.59 -15.12 -8.61
C PRO A 272 -10.88 -15.81 -8.18
N THR A 273 -11.23 -15.67 -6.91
CA THR A 273 -12.39 -16.34 -6.32
C THR A 273 -13.11 -15.41 -5.33
N THR A 274 -14.27 -15.85 -4.88
CA THR A 274 -14.96 -15.23 -3.74
C THR A 274 -14.41 -15.82 -2.44
N VAL A 275 -14.12 -14.93 -1.50
CA VAL A 275 -13.68 -15.26 -0.15
C VAL A 275 -14.78 -14.88 0.84
N THR A 276 -15.26 -15.85 1.59
CA THR A 276 -16.25 -15.63 2.65
C THR A 276 -15.54 -15.50 4.00
N LEU A 277 -15.82 -14.40 4.68
CA LEU A 277 -15.34 -14.09 6.03
C LEU A 277 -16.46 -14.41 7.03
N LYS A 278 -16.14 -15.19 8.06
CA LYS A 278 -17.04 -15.54 9.15
C LYS A 278 -16.39 -15.40 10.50
N ARG A 279 -17.17 -14.99 11.49
CA ARG A 279 -16.72 -14.99 12.86
C ARG A 279 -16.58 -16.42 13.39
N ILE A 280 -15.57 -16.65 14.22
CA ILE A 280 -15.40 -17.85 15.03
C ILE A 280 -15.20 -17.47 16.50
N SER A 281 -15.56 -18.37 17.42
CA SER A 281 -15.52 -18.09 18.86
C SER A 281 -14.11 -17.98 19.46
N MET A 282 -13.09 -18.46 18.75
CA MET A 282 -11.69 -18.43 19.22
C MET A 282 -11.01 -17.14 18.75
N ALA A 283 -10.58 -16.32 19.71
CA ALA A 283 -9.73 -15.16 19.46
C ALA A 283 -8.64 -15.09 20.54
N SER A 284 -7.44 -14.70 20.15
CA SER A 284 -6.33 -14.46 21.09
C SER A 284 -6.65 -13.29 22.02
N ASP A 285 -6.21 -13.38 23.28
CA ASP A 285 -6.39 -12.32 24.27
C ASP A 285 -5.40 -11.16 24.07
N ARG A 286 -4.34 -11.39 23.31
CA ARG A 286 -3.30 -10.44 22.95
C ARG A 286 -2.79 -10.72 21.53
N LEU A 287 -2.36 -9.70 20.82
CA LEU A 287 -1.72 -9.83 19.50
C LEU A 287 -0.36 -9.12 19.51
N ASP A 288 0.71 -9.90 19.37
CA ASP A 288 2.06 -9.37 19.17
C ASP A 288 2.53 -9.77 17.78
N TYR A 289 3.05 -8.81 17.01
CA TYR A 289 3.45 -9.07 15.61
C TYR A 289 4.52 -8.07 15.12
N ASP A 290 5.44 -8.58 14.28
CA ASP A 290 6.40 -7.76 13.57
C ASP A 290 5.91 -7.42 12.16
N PHE A 291 5.55 -6.15 11.96
CA PHE A 291 5.01 -5.63 10.71
C PHE A 291 6.09 -5.19 9.70
N ILE A 292 7.34 -5.58 9.89
CA ILE A 292 8.44 -5.22 8.97
C ILE A 292 8.12 -5.56 7.50
N ASN A 293 7.35 -6.63 7.28
CA ASN A 293 6.95 -7.11 5.96
C ASN A 293 5.59 -6.58 5.47
N GLN A 294 4.71 -6.13 6.38
CA GLN A 294 3.36 -5.62 6.07
C GLN A 294 3.07 -4.29 6.76
N PRO A 295 3.94 -3.27 6.62
CA PRO A 295 3.81 -2.02 7.37
C PRO A 295 2.52 -1.26 7.07
N ASP A 296 1.93 -1.47 5.91
CA ASP A 296 0.70 -0.81 5.49
C ASP A 296 -0.57 -1.33 6.18
N MET A 297 -0.48 -2.42 6.95
CA MET A 297 -1.60 -2.99 7.70
C MET A 297 -1.68 -2.51 9.16
N VAL A 298 -0.66 -1.81 9.64
CA VAL A 298 -0.53 -1.42 11.06
C VAL A 298 -1.74 -0.62 11.55
N GLN A 299 -2.23 0.34 10.75
CA GLN A 299 -3.36 1.17 11.15
C GLN A 299 -4.61 0.32 11.42
N THR A 300 -4.91 -0.61 10.51
CA THR A 300 -6.02 -1.56 10.64
C THR A 300 -5.92 -2.36 11.94
N PHE A 301 -4.74 -2.92 12.22
CA PHE A 301 -4.58 -3.75 13.42
C PHE A 301 -4.55 -2.95 14.73
N VAL A 302 -4.01 -1.74 14.73
CA VAL A 302 -4.03 -0.85 15.93
C VAL A 302 -5.47 -0.51 16.29
N VAL A 303 -6.26 -0.03 15.32
CA VAL A 303 -7.67 0.33 15.56
C VAL A 303 -8.47 -0.90 15.94
N CYS A 304 -8.33 -2.00 15.20
CA CYS A 304 -9.03 -3.25 15.46
C CYS A 304 -8.78 -3.76 16.88
N CYS A 305 -7.52 -3.89 17.31
CA CYS A 305 -7.16 -4.38 18.63
C CYS A 305 -7.72 -3.51 19.74
N CYS A 306 -7.64 -2.18 19.61
CA CYS A 306 -8.23 -1.25 20.56
C CYS A 306 -9.76 -1.40 20.65
N MET A 307 -10.47 -1.43 19.50
CA MET A 307 -11.93 -1.58 19.45
C MET A 307 -12.41 -2.96 20.00
N MET A 308 -11.59 -4.00 19.85
CA MET A 308 -11.83 -5.33 20.42
C MET A 308 -11.37 -5.44 21.88
N ASN A 309 -10.76 -4.40 22.43
CA ASN A 309 -10.14 -4.41 23.77
C ASN A 309 -9.08 -5.52 23.92
N ARG A 310 -8.21 -5.67 22.90
CA ARG A 310 -7.11 -6.65 22.85
C ARG A 310 -5.77 -5.93 22.95
N PRO A 311 -4.99 -6.12 24.03
CA PRO A 311 -3.63 -5.61 24.12
C PRO A 311 -2.75 -6.08 22.97
N PHE A 312 -1.77 -5.28 22.61
CA PHE A 312 -0.83 -5.61 21.53
C PHE A 312 0.57 -5.05 21.73
N CYS A 313 1.55 -5.63 21.04
CA CYS A 313 2.88 -5.07 20.81
C CYS A 313 3.25 -5.27 19.33
N PHE A 314 3.39 -4.18 18.59
CA PHE A 314 3.70 -4.19 17.15
C PHE A 314 5.07 -3.57 16.92
N THR A 315 5.95 -4.32 16.24
CA THR A 315 7.32 -3.93 15.92
C THR A 315 7.52 -3.78 14.40
N GLY A 316 8.71 -3.37 13.96
CA GLY A 316 9.02 -3.21 12.53
C GLY A 316 8.41 -1.98 11.89
N LEU A 317 8.04 -0.94 12.65
CA LEU A 317 7.22 0.19 12.20
C LEU A 317 8.03 1.43 11.75
N SER A 318 9.36 1.38 11.76
CA SER A 318 10.21 2.56 11.49
C SER A 318 9.89 3.24 10.16
N SER A 319 9.51 2.47 9.13
CA SER A 319 9.15 3.01 7.82
C SER A 319 7.85 3.85 7.80
N LEU A 320 7.01 3.77 8.83
CA LEU A 320 5.73 4.48 8.90
C LEU A 320 5.88 5.98 9.12
N ARG A 321 7.04 6.44 9.61
CA ARG A 321 7.30 7.87 9.85
C ARG A 321 7.48 8.69 8.58
N ILE A 322 7.86 8.05 7.48
CA ILE A 322 8.18 8.69 6.19
C ILE A 322 7.16 8.40 5.08
N LYS A 323 5.99 7.90 5.46
CA LYS A 323 4.87 7.65 4.53
C LYS A 323 4.13 8.96 4.17
N GLU A 324 2.85 8.89 3.86
CA GLU A 324 2.00 10.03 3.56
C GLU A 324 1.99 11.04 4.73
N THR A 325 1.97 10.53 5.95
CA THR A 325 2.16 11.24 7.20
C THR A 325 3.11 10.45 8.10
N ASP A 326 3.48 10.98 9.28
CA ASP A 326 4.00 10.16 10.37
C ASP A 326 2.83 9.37 10.97
N ARG A 327 2.65 8.13 10.45
CA ARG A 327 1.53 7.25 10.83
C ARG A 327 1.56 6.84 12.30
N ILE A 328 2.75 6.78 12.90
CA ILE A 328 2.90 6.45 14.32
C ILE A 328 2.29 7.55 15.18
N GLU A 329 2.67 8.79 14.95
CA GLU A 329 2.13 9.93 15.71
C GLU A 329 0.65 10.17 15.40
N ALA A 330 0.22 9.98 14.15
CA ALA A 330 -1.19 10.08 13.78
C ALA A 330 -2.04 9.03 14.54
N LEU A 331 -1.62 7.76 14.58
CA LEU A 331 -2.32 6.70 15.32
C LEU A 331 -2.41 7.02 16.82
N LYS A 332 -1.31 7.43 17.45
CA LYS A 332 -1.29 7.80 18.89
C LYS A 332 -2.26 8.95 19.15
N THR A 333 -2.24 9.97 18.30
CA THR A 333 -3.09 11.16 18.44
C THR A 333 -4.57 10.82 18.28
N GLU A 334 -4.93 10.13 17.20
CA GLU A 334 -6.33 9.87 16.89
C GLU A 334 -6.94 8.81 17.82
N MET A 335 -6.18 7.79 18.21
CA MET A 335 -6.65 6.81 19.20
C MET A 335 -6.82 7.43 20.59
N ARG A 336 -6.00 8.42 20.96
CA ARG A 336 -6.15 9.16 22.23
C ARG A 336 -7.47 9.92 22.28
N LYS A 337 -7.91 10.53 21.18
CA LYS A 337 -9.24 11.18 21.10
C LYS A 337 -10.38 10.20 21.37
N LEU A 338 -10.21 8.92 21.00
CA LEU A 338 -11.17 7.86 21.25
C LEU A 338 -11.02 7.19 22.63
N GLY A 339 -10.11 7.70 23.49
CA GLY A 339 -9.91 7.22 24.84
C GLY A 339 -8.88 6.10 25.00
N TYR A 340 -8.00 5.86 24.00
CA TYR A 340 -6.96 4.83 24.05
C TYR A 340 -5.57 5.45 24.10
N VAL A 341 -4.75 5.03 25.08
CA VAL A 341 -3.39 5.54 25.24
C VAL A 341 -2.40 4.53 24.70
N ILE A 342 -1.92 4.78 23.48
CA ILE A 342 -0.92 3.94 22.80
C ILE A 342 0.45 4.54 23.05
N GLU A 343 1.40 3.72 23.43
CA GLU A 343 2.78 4.10 23.72
C GLU A 343 3.72 3.64 22.61
N GLU A 344 4.70 4.46 22.29
CA GLU A 344 5.89 4.06 21.56
C GLU A 344 6.98 3.76 22.58
N THR A 345 7.23 2.48 22.84
CA THR A 345 8.15 2.01 23.87
C THR A 345 9.61 2.00 23.41
N SER A 346 9.81 1.85 22.12
CA SER A 346 11.09 2.05 21.42
C SER A 346 10.83 2.54 20.00
N PRO A 347 11.82 3.14 19.31
CA PRO A 347 11.63 3.64 17.95
C PRO A 347 11.06 2.56 17.01
N GLY A 348 9.87 2.81 16.48
CA GLY A 348 9.18 1.86 15.58
C GLY A 348 8.51 0.68 16.30
N GLU A 349 8.18 0.80 17.57
CA GLU A 349 7.40 -0.15 18.35
C GLU A 349 6.19 0.55 18.98
N LEU A 350 4.98 0.11 18.63
CA LEU A 350 3.73 0.56 19.26
C LEU A 350 3.18 -0.51 20.19
N ARG A 351 2.81 -0.09 21.38
CA ARG A 351 2.23 -0.95 22.41
C ARG A 351 0.97 -0.34 23.00
N TRP A 352 0.01 -1.21 23.25
CA TRP A 352 -1.15 -0.90 24.07
C TRP A 352 -1.41 -2.07 25.04
N ASP A 353 -1.55 -1.78 26.32
CA ASP A 353 -1.75 -2.76 27.39
C ASP A 353 -3.15 -2.70 28.02
N GLY A 354 -4.05 -1.91 27.44
CA GLY A 354 -5.38 -1.65 27.98
C GLY A 354 -5.54 -0.27 28.60
N THR A 355 -4.48 0.55 28.66
CA THR A 355 -4.52 1.89 29.26
C THR A 355 -5.50 2.80 28.50
N ARG A 356 -6.37 3.49 29.27
CA ARG A 356 -7.42 4.37 28.75
C ARG A 356 -7.26 5.79 29.29
N CYS A 357 -7.85 6.73 28.57
CA CYS A 357 -8.08 8.10 29.03
C CYS A 357 -9.52 8.52 28.76
N GLU A 358 -9.92 9.70 29.22
CA GLU A 358 -11.22 10.28 28.90
C GLU A 358 -11.29 10.56 27.40
N PRO A 359 -12.29 10.02 26.67
CA PRO A 359 -12.44 10.32 25.25
C PRO A 359 -12.90 11.77 25.03
N GLU A 360 -12.47 12.37 23.93
CA GLU A 360 -12.93 13.71 23.55
C GLU A 360 -14.38 13.67 23.07
N PRO A 361 -15.30 14.45 23.65
CA PRO A 361 -16.69 14.49 23.21
C PRO A 361 -16.81 14.96 21.75
N GLY A 362 -17.46 14.15 20.90
CA GLY A 362 -17.65 14.49 19.49
C GLY A 362 -16.36 14.52 18.66
N ALA A 363 -15.34 13.77 19.10
CA ALA A 363 -14.06 13.67 18.40
C ALA A 363 -14.24 13.39 16.91
N ALA A 364 -13.48 14.11 16.09
CA ALA A 364 -13.35 13.87 14.66
C ALA A 364 -11.95 13.36 14.35
N ILE A 365 -11.86 12.27 13.58
CA ILE A 365 -10.62 11.69 13.13
C ILE A 365 -10.06 12.51 11.99
N ASN A 366 -8.83 12.99 12.13
CA ASN A 366 -8.08 13.62 11.06
C ASN A 366 -7.39 12.55 10.21
N THR A 367 -7.46 12.71 8.91
CA THR A 367 -6.88 11.74 7.97
C THR A 367 -5.46 12.05 7.55
N TYR A 368 -4.99 13.29 7.77
CA TYR A 368 -3.60 13.71 7.46
C TYR A 368 -3.22 13.46 5.98
N GLU A 369 -4.16 13.64 5.06
CA GLU A 369 -4.02 13.30 3.64
C GLU A 369 -3.64 11.83 3.39
N ASP A 370 -3.93 10.94 4.36
CA ASP A 370 -3.62 9.51 4.28
C ASP A 370 -4.91 8.67 4.25
N HIS A 371 -5.13 8.02 3.12
CA HIS A 371 -6.27 7.16 2.87
C HIS A 371 -6.40 6.01 3.90
N ARG A 372 -5.28 5.48 4.38
CA ARG A 372 -5.30 4.38 5.37
C ARG A 372 -5.81 4.84 6.72
N MET A 373 -5.60 6.10 7.11
CA MET A 373 -6.20 6.66 8.33
C MET A 373 -7.73 6.69 8.21
N ALA A 374 -8.28 7.18 7.09
CA ALA A 374 -9.71 7.19 6.88
C ALA A 374 -10.32 5.79 6.94
N MET A 375 -9.73 4.83 6.20
CA MET A 375 -10.28 3.49 6.04
C MET A 375 -10.12 2.62 7.28
N ALA A 376 -9.02 2.73 8.01
CA ALA A 376 -8.80 1.98 9.26
C ALA A 376 -9.64 2.51 10.42
N PHE A 377 -9.95 3.81 10.46
CA PHE A 377 -10.80 4.36 11.54
C PHE A 377 -12.30 4.21 11.27
N ALA A 378 -12.74 4.08 10.01
CA ALA A 378 -14.17 3.94 9.70
C ALA A 378 -14.84 2.76 10.42
N PRO A 379 -14.23 1.57 10.55
CA PRO A 379 -14.79 0.44 11.31
C PRO A 379 -15.02 0.71 12.80
N ALA A 380 -14.32 1.69 13.39
CA ALA A 380 -14.53 2.06 14.79
C ALA A 380 -15.95 2.60 15.07
N ALA A 381 -16.67 3.05 14.03
CA ALA A 381 -18.09 3.44 14.13
C ALA A 381 -18.99 2.31 14.65
N ILE A 382 -18.58 1.05 14.55
CA ILE A 382 -19.28 -0.12 15.13
C ILE A 382 -19.34 -0.03 16.67
N LYS A 383 -18.33 0.53 17.30
CA LYS A 383 -18.27 0.72 18.76
C LYS A 383 -18.54 2.16 19.19
N ILE A 384 -18.42 3.11 18.26
CA ILE A 384 -18.54 4.55 18.52
C ILE A 384 -19.55 5.13 17.51
N PRO A 385 -20.87 5.00 17.77
CA PRO A 385 -21.90 5.55 16.89
C PRO A 385 -21.71 7.07 16.70
N GLY A 386 -21.88 7.55 15.47
CA GLY A 386 -21.67 8.96 15.15
C GLY A 386 -20.19 9.34 15.01
N LEU A 387 -19.27 8.37 14.83
CA LEU A 387 -17.87 8.64 14.58
C LEU A 387 -17.69 9.59 13.39
N ARG A 388 -16.85 10.61 13.56
CA ARG A 388 -16.59 11.63 12.55
C ARG A 388 -15.23 11.42 11.90
N ILE A 389 -15.19 11.56 10.56
CA ILE A 389 -13.95 11.48 9.77
C ILE A 389 -13.82 12.73 8.91
N ASN A 390 -12.73 13.46 9.12
CA ASN A 390 -12.36 14.63 8.32
C ASN A 390 -11.74 14.20 7.00
N GLU A 391 -11.96 15.02 5.95
CA GLU A 391 -11.37 14.82 4.62
C GLU A 391 -11.54 13.39 4.08
N PRO A 392 -12.80 12.85 4.07
CA PRO A 392 -13.05 11.45 3.68
C PRO A 392 -12.68 11.13 2.24
N GLN A 393 -12.53 12.14 1.37
CA GLN A 393 -12.17 11.97 -0.05
C GLN A 393 -10.76 11.35 -0.25
N VAL A 394 -9.90 11.35 0.76
CA VAL A 394 -8.54 10.79 0.66
C VAL A 394 -8.50 9.30 0.28
N VAL A 395 -9.62 8.59 0.42
CA VAL A 395 -9.72 7.16 0.06
C VAL A 395 -9.54 6.91 -1.45
N SER A 396 -9.81 7.92 -2.30
CA SER A 396 -9.63 7.83 -3.76
C SER A 396 -8.22 7.41 -4.17
N LYS A 397 -7.24 7.65 -3.30
CA LYS A 397 -5.84 7.29 -3.52
C LYS A 397 -5.59 5.77 -3.65
N SER A 398 -6.47 4.91 -3.11
CA SER A 398 -6.31 3.46 -3.20
C SER A 398 -7.62 2.66 -3.23
N TYR A 399 -8.74 3.25 -2.83
CA TYR A 399 -10.04 2.59 -2.78
C TYR A 399 -11.17 3.62 -3.02
N PRO A 400 -11.37 4.09 -4.26
CA PRO A 400 -12.31 5.18 -4.57
C PRO A 400 -13.73 4.89 -4.09
N ASN A 401 -14.19 3.64 -4.20
CA ASN A 401 -15.55 3.22 -3.86
C ASN A 401 -15.74 2.84 -2.38
N PHE A 402 -14.76 3.06 -1.50
CA PHE A 402 -14.81 2.61 -0.10
C PHE A 402 -16.09 3.05 0.64
N TRP A 403 -16.47 4.32 0.54
CA TRP A 403 -17.67 4.84 1.20
C TRP A 403 -18.98 4.29 0.61
N LEU A 404 -19.00 4.07 -0.71
CA LEU A 404 -20.13 3.43 -1.38
C LEU A 404 -20.31 1.99 -0.90
N ASP A 405 -19.20 1.24 -0.80
CA ASP A 405 -19.22 -0.14 -0.34
C ASP A 405 -19.57 -0.25 1.15
N LEU A 406 -19.14 0.71 1.98
CA LEU A 406 -19.62 0.83 3.37
C LEU A 406 -21.15 1.02 3.43
N THR A 407 -21.69 1.89 2.58
CA THR A 407 -23.14 2.09 2.50
C THR A 407 -23.87 0.81 2.07
N ARG A 408 -23.31 0.07 1.09
CA ARG A 408 -23.82 -1.24 0.68
C ARG A 408 -23.78 -2.28 1.80
N ALA A 409 -22.81 -2.18 2.70
CA ALA A 409 -22.69 -3.02 3.88
C ALA A 409 -23.61 -2.59 5.03
N GLY A 410 -24.44 -1.55 4.83
CA GLY A 410 -25.46 -1.09 5.77
C GLY A 410 -25.04 0.07 6.67
N PHE A 411 -23.86 0.65 6.48
CA PHE A 411 -23.47 1.85 7.23
C PHE A 411 -24.28 3.06 6.76
N ALA A 412 -24.78 3.85 7.71
CA ALA A 412 -25.36 5.15 7.42
C ALA A 412 -24.26 6.22 7.47
N ILE A 413 -24.10 6.96 6.37
CA ILE A 413 -23.10 8.01 6.21
C ILE A 413 -23.80 9.35 6.05
N GLY A 414 -23.63 10.25 7.03
CA GLY A 414 -24.07 11.64 6.96
C GLY A 414 -22.92 12.55 6.55
N GLU A 415 -23.23 13.67 5.89
CA GLU A 415 -22.25 14.70 5.53
C GLU A 415 -22.47 15.96 6.36
N GLU A 416 -21.38 16.53 6.88
CA GLU A 416 -21.36 17.86 7.47
C GLU A 416 -20.30 18.73 6.79
N ALA A 417 -20.56 20.04 6.68
CA ALA A 417 -19.52 20.98 6.33
C ALA A 417 -18.46 20.94 7.41
N GLY A 418 -17.21 20.66 7.06
CA GLY A 418 -16.11 20.70 8.03
C GLY A 418 -15.99 22.09 8.66
N ALA A 419 -15.70 22.10 9.97
CA ALA A 419 -15.50 23.34 10.73
C ALA A 419 -14.23 24.09 10.27
#